data_b3def560c9b5f52d91dc83194ef0d91c
#
_entry.id   b3def560c9b5f52d91dc83194ef0d91c
#
_cell.length_a   1.000
_cell.length_b   1.000
_cell.length_c   1.000
_cell.angle_alpha   90.00
_cell.angle_beta   90.00
_cell.angle_gamma   90.00
#
_symmetry.space_group_name_H-M   'P 1'
#
loop_
_entity.id
_entity.type
_entity.pdbx_description
1 polymer ?
#
loop_
_entity_poly.entity_id
_entity_poly.type
_entity_poly.pdbx_seq_one_letter_code
_entity_poly.pdbx_strand_id
1 'polypeptide(L)'
;HRGTKDRDMIQFGHDEAHLEMVVEKKGLTFQIDMHLKKNSPKGIAIDRIPIRKASELFGIVHFVFFSPEDLNIIKEGPAGRRRFIDLELSQLDKIYLSNLTNYNRIINQRNALLKDIYNHQNLAETLDIWDMQLAEYGTRVLERRQQFIEQVNGIISDIHYRLTGGKERICLSYESGTGGRSLEEALKRNRDRDLRMKSTSVGPHRDDICFLSGELDIRKFGSQGQQRTTALSLKLAEIELVKQMIKDTPVLLLDDVLSELDKSRQNYLLDSIHDIQTVVTCTGLDAFVNHRFSINKVFHIQDGTVAKEN
;
A
#
# COMPACT_ATOMS: atom_id res chain seq x y z
N HIS A 1 -5.62 -10.00 -2.86
CA HIS A 1 -5.64 -10.94 -3.99
C HIS A 1 -4.82 -10.36 -5.15
N ARG A 2 -4.15 -11.19 -5.92
CA ARG A 2 -3.10 -10.87 -6.92
C ARG A 2 -3.63 -10.06 -8.14
N GLY A 3 -4.20 -8.86 -7.91
CA GLY A 3 -4.71 -8.00 -8.99
C GLY A 3 -5.98 -8.52 -9.68
N THR A 4 -6.61 -9.58 -9.17
CA THR A 4 -7.87 -10.11 -9.69
C THR A 4 -9.03 -9.18 -9.37
N LYS A 5 -10.07 -9.22 -10.19
CA LYS A 5 -11.30 -8.45 -9.94
C LYS A 5 -12.13 -9.14 -8.85
N ASP A 6 -12.94 -8.40 -8.13
CA ASP A 6 -13.84 -8.94 -7.10
C ASP A 6 -14.66 -10.16 -7.61
N ARG A 7 -15.09 -10.13 -8.88
CA ARG A 7 -15.81 -11.24 -9.53
C ARG A 7 -15.02 -12.55 -9.62
N ASP A 8 -13.69 -12.47 -9.64
CA ASP A 8 -12.81 -13.63 -9.77
C ASP A 8 -12.63 -14.36 -8.42
N MET A 9 -13.13 -13.78 -7.33
CA MET A 9 -13.22 -14.42 -6.00
C MET A 9 -14.51 -15.25 -5.82
N ILE A 10 -15.45 -15.14 -6.77
CA ILE A 10 -16.69 -15.92 -6.75
C ILE A 10 -16.37 -17.32 -7.29
N GLN A 11 -16.80 -18.35 -6.57
CA GLN A 11 -16.61 -19.75 -6.98
C GLN A 11 -17.15 -20.01 -8.39
N PHE A 12 -16.43 -20.83 -9.17
CA PHE A 12 -16.89 -21.22 -10.49
C PHE A 12 -18.26 -21.87 -10.42
N GLY A 13 -19.16 -21.49 -11.34
CA GLY A 13 -20.55 -21.97 -11.37
C GLY A 13 -21.51 -21.14 -10.49
N HIS A 14 -21.03 -20.21 -9.68
CA HIS A 14 -21.88 -19.33 -8.87
C HIS A 14 -21.82 -17.88 -9.39
N ASP A 15 -22.84 -17.07 -9.06
CA ASP A 15 -22.96 -15.68 -9.50
C ASP A 15 -22.70 -14.67 -8.38
N GLU A 16 -22.62 -15.13 -7.16
CA GLU A 16 -22.39 -14.29 -5.99
C GLU A 16 -21.59 -15.03 -4.90
N ALA A 17 -20.95 -14.26 -4.02
CA ALA A 17 -20.27 -14.74 -2.82
C ALA A 17 -20.53 -13.77 -1.66
N HIS A 18 -20.54 -14.30 -0.45
CA HIS A 18 -20.70 -13.55 0.78
C HIS A 18 -19.48 -13.77 1.68
N LEU A 19 -18.95 -12.69 2.23
CA LEU A 19 -17.89 -12.71 3.22
C LEU A 19 -18.38 -12.01 4.48
N GLU A 20 -18.11 -12.63 5.63
CA GLU A 20 -18.43 -12.06 6.93
C GLU A 20 -17.15 -12.02 7.78
N MET A 21 -16.98 -10.94 8.53
CA MET A 21 -15.88 -10.77 9.46
C MET A 21 -16.40 -10.08 10.72
N VAL A 22 -16.03 -10.64 11.88
CA VAL A 22 -16.28 -10.00 13.18
C VAL A 22 -14.96 -9.45 13.71
N VAL A 23 -14.96 -8.17 14.06
CA VAL A 23 -13.80 -7.44 14.59
C VAL A 23 -14.10 -6.97 15.99
N GLU A 24 -13.27 -7.37 16.95
CA GLU A 24 -13.27 -6.82 18.32
C GLU A 24 -12.16 -5.79 18.45
N LYS A 25 -12.53 -4.58 18.87
CA LYS A 25 -11.58 -3.47 19.05
C LYS A 25 -11.97 -2.61 20.25
N LYS A 26 -11.07 -2.51 21.22
CA LYS A 26 -11.27 -1.67 22.41
C LYS A 26 -12.62 -1.92 23.12
N GLY A 27 -13.05 -3.19 23.19
CA GLY A 27 -14.32 -3.60 23.82
C GLY A 27 -15.56 -3.36 22.95
N LEU A 28 -15.41 -2.92 21.72
CA LEU A 28 -16.50 -2.82 20.73
C LEU A 28 -16.38 -3.97 19.73
N THR A 29 -17.52 -4.52 19.34
CA THR A 29 -17.61 -5.55 18.30
C THR A 29 -18.25 -4.95 17.06
N PHE A 30 -17.64 -5.18 15.89
CA PHE A 30 -18.13 -4.77 14.60
C PHE A 30 -18.34 -6.00 13.72
N GLN A 31 -19.53 -6.15 13.15
CA GLN A 31 -19.79 -7.14 12.11
C GLN A 31 -19.66 -6.46 10.75
N ILE A 32 -18.78 -7.00 9.90
CA ILE A 32 -18.55 -6.50 8.54
C ILE A 32 -19.01 -7.56 7.56
N ASP A 33 -19.98 -7.21 6.72
CA ASP A 33 -20.51 -8.07 5.68
C ASP A 33 -20.12 -7.52 4.31
N MET A 34 -19.66 -8.39 3.42
CA MET A 34 -19.35 -8.04 2.03
C MET A 34 -20.04 -9.02 1.08
N HIS A 35 -20.86 -8.49 0.20
CA HIS A 35 -21.57 -9.24 -0.82
C HIS A 35 -20.99 -8.93 -2.21
N LEU A 36 -20.44 -9.95 -2.86
CA LEU A 36 -19.85 -9.87 -4.18
C LEU A 36 -20.83 -10.45 -5.21
N LYS A 37 -21.01 -9.73 -6.32
CA LYS A 37 -21.81 -10.18 -7.48
C LYS A 37 -21.02 -9.99 -8.76
N LYS A 38 -21.18 -10.91 -9.72
CA LYS A 38 -20.44 -10.87 -11.01
C LYS A 38 -20.70 -9.58 -11.80
N ASN A 39 -21.93 -9.11 -11.83
CA ASN A 39 -22.41 -8.04 -12.72
C ASN A 39 -22.92 -6.80 -11.97
N SER A 40 -22.58 -6.65 -10.70
CA SER A 40 -22.99 -5.51 -9.88
C SER A 40 -21.85 -5.03 -9.00
N PRO A 41 -21.84 -3.77 -8.57
CA PRO A 41 -20.94 -3.31 -7.55
C PRO A 41 -21.09 -4.15 -6.27
N LYS A 42 -19.97 -4.36 -5.55
CA LYS A 42 -20.01 -5.03 -4.25
C LYS A 42 -20.83 -4.23 -3.24
N GLY A 43 -21.66 -4.93 -2.47
CA GLY A 43 -22.31 -4.38 -1.28
C GLY A 43 -21.44 -4.57 -0.05
N ILE A 44 -21.39 -3.58 0.84
CA ILE A 44 -20.69 -3.67 2.11
C ILE A 44 -21.62 -3.12 3.20
N ALA A 45 -21.66 -3.79 4.37
CA ALA A 45 -22.38 -3.34 5.53
C ALA A 45 -21.52 -3.42 6.78
N ILE A 46 -21.74 -2.53 7.73
CA ILE A 46 -21.18 -2.56 9.09
C ILE A 46 -22.36 -2.68 10.05
N ASP A 47 -22.36 -3.70 10.90
CA ASP A 47 -23.45 -3.98 11.84
C ASP A 47 -24.82 -4.03 11.14
N ARG A 48 -24.85 -4.67 9.94
CA ARG A 48 -26.00 -4.77 9.04
C ARG A 48 -26.48 -3.45 8.41
N ILE A 49 -25.75 -2.35 8.61
CA ILE A 49 -26.05 -1.04 8.01
C ILE A 49 -25.20 -0.90 6.74
N PRO A 50 -25.83 -0.82 5.55
CA PRO A 50 -25.10 -0.65 4.30
C PRO A 50 -24.29 0.65 4.28
N ILE A 51 -23.03 0.56 3.85
CA ILE A 51 -22.15 1.71 3.64
C ILE A 51 -22.02 2.04 2.16
N ARG A 52 -21.80 3.31 1.85
CA ARG A 52 -21.69 3.79 0.47
C ARG A 52 -20.28 3.66 -0.10
N LYS A 53 -19.26 3.72 0.74
CA LYS A 53 -17.85 3.70 0.34
C LYS A 53 -17.09 2.71 1.20
N ALA A 54 -16.29 1.85 0.56
CA ALA A 54 -15.42 0.93 1.28
C ALA A 54 -14.44 1.62 2.24
N SER A 55 -14.13 2.90 1.99
CA SER A 55 -13.30 3.72 2.89
C SER A 55 -13.91 3.98 4.27
N GLU A 56 -15.20 3.72 4.46
CA GLU A 56 -15.86 3.80 5.78
C GLU A 56 -15.41 2.68 6.72
N LEU A 57 -14.83 1.59 6.16
CA LEU A 57 -14.17 0.52 6.94
C LEU A 57 -12.86 0.98 7.59
N PHE A 58 -12.21 2.02 7.04
CA PHE A 58 -10.93 2.49 7.57
C PHE A 58 -11.08 3.05 8.99
N GLY A 59 -10.25 2.54 9.87
CA GLY A 59 -10.27 2.85 11.30
C GLY A 59 -10.99 1.81 12.16
N ILE A 60 -11.79 0.88 11.59
CA ILE A 60 -12.34 -0.26 12.31
C ILE A 60 -11.22 -1.30 12.53
N VAL A 61 -10.59 -1.74 11.45
CA VAL A 61 -9.46 -2.67 11.47
C VAL A 61 -8.36 -2.15 10.56
N HIS A 62 -7.11 -2.37 10.93
CA HIS A 62 -5.95 -2.09 10.12
C HIS A 62 -5.29 -3.41 9.74
N PHE A 63 -5.10 -3.61 8.44
CA PHE A 63 -4.42 -4.77 7.92
C PHE A 63 -3.05 -4.38 7.38
N VAL A 64 -2.04 -5.15 7.76
CA VAL A 64 -0.75 -5.16 7.06
C VAL A 64 -0.67 -6.47 6.30
N PHE A 65 -0.65 -6.38 4.98
CA PHE A 65 -0.55 -7.54 4.10
C PHE A 65 0.90 -7.67 3.62
N PHE A 66 1.43 -8.87 3.69
CA PHE A 66 2.77 -9.17 3.21
C PHE A 66 2.76 -10.45 2.37
N SER A 67 3.18 -10.34 1.12
CA SER A 67 3.23 -11.41 0.11
C SER A 67 4.59 -11.46 -0.58
N PRO A 68 4.92 -12.51 -1.34
CA PRO A 68 6.15 -12.58 -2.14
C PRO A 68 6.29 -11.43 -3.13
N GLU A 69 5.18 -10.90 -3.65
CA GLU A 69 5.18 -9.76 -4.58
C GLU A 69 5.75 -8.49 -3.90
N ASP A 70 5.52 -8.30 -2.60
CA ASP A 70 6.04 -7.15 -1.87
C ASP A 70 7.59 -7.15 -1.81
N LEU A 71 8.21 -8.32 -1.90
CA LEU A 71 9.68 -8.42 -1.98
C LEU A 71 10.25 -7.82 -3.27
N ASN A 72 9.40 -7.60 -4.28
CA ASN A 72 9.80 -6.99 -5.54
C ASN A 72 9.58 -5.47 -5.60
N ILE A 73 8.98 -4.86 -4.56
CA ILE A 73 8.66 -3.43 -4.53
C ILE A 73 9.86 -2.54 -4.82
N ILE A 74 11.04 -2.97 -4.41
CA ILE A 74 12.29 -2.25 -4.63
C ILE A 74 12.70 -2.29 -6.10
N LYS A 75 12.54 -3.45 -6.75
CA LYS A 75 12.95 -3.70 -8.14
C LYS A 75 11.92 -3.19 -9.15
N GLU A 76 10.65 -3.24 -8.80
CA GLU A 76 9.56 -2.81 -9.66
C GLU A 76 9.59 -1.31 -9.94
N GLY A 77 8.75 -0.88 -10.89
CA GLY A 77 8.62 0.52 -11.26
C GLY A 77 7.95 1.37 -10.17
N PRO A 78 7.98 2.71 -10.32
CA PRO A 78 7.48 3.66 -9.32
C PRO A 78 5.99 3.50 -8.99
N ALA A 79 5.20 2.90 -9.90
CA ALA A 79 3.76 2.70 -9.68
C ALA A 79 3.45 1.81 -8.48
N GLY A 80 4.23 0.71 -8.29
CA GLY A 80 4.10 -0.17 -7.13
C GLY A 80 4.41 0.56 -5.81
N ARG A 81 5.50 1.34 -5.79
CA ARG A 81 5.91 2.12 -4.61
C ARG A 81 4.90 3.22 -4.25
N ARG A 82 4.36 3.93 -5.23
CA ARG A 82 3.26 4.90 -4.99
C ARG A 82 2.02 4.21 -4.43
N ARG A 83 1.63 3.07 -5.03
CA ARG A 83 0.49 2.29 -4.54
C ARG A 83 0.66 1.86 -3.09
N PHE A 84 1.86 1.43 -2.71
CA PHE A 84 2.20 1.08 -1.33
C PHE A 84 1.92 2.25 -0.38
N ILE A 85 2.53 3.43 -0.62
CA ILE A 85 2.29 4.61 0.23
C ILE A 85 0.81 4.99 0.26
N ASP A 86 0.15 4.97 -0.90
CA ASP A 86 -1.26 5.39 -0.99
C ASP A 86 -2.19 4.45 -0.21
N LEU A 87 -1.92 3.15 -0.21
CA LEU A 87 -2.68 2.19 0.59
C LEU A 87 -2.48 2.42 2.08
N GLU A 88 -1.21 2.54 2.51
CA GLU A 88 -0.89 2.71 3.92
C GLU A 88 -1.46 4.03 4.47
N LEU A 89 -1.18 5.14 3.79
CA LEU A 89 -1.71 6.44 4.22
C LEU A 89 -3.23 6.52 4.16
N SER A 90 -3.87 5.85 3.20
CA SER A 90 -5.34 5.86 3.10
C SER A 90 -6.01 5.13 4.26
N GLN A 91 -5.39 4.08 4.80
CA GLN A 91 -5.89 3.39 5.99
C GLN A 91 -5.74 4.24 7.27
N LEU A 92 -4.66 5.03 7.36
CA LEU A 92 -4.25 5.74 8.56
C LEU A 92 -4.80 7.18 8.63
N ASP A 93 -5.10 7.79 7.47
CA ASP A 93 -5.39 9.21 7.35
C ASP A 93 -6.55 9.48 6.36
N LYS A 94 -7.74 9.72 6.91
CA LYS A 94 -8.94 10.02 6.11
C LYS A 94 -8.81 11.33 5.31
N ILE A 95 -8.01 12.30 5.80
CA ILE A 95 -7.76 13.57 5.11
C ILE A 95 -6.88 13.32 3.89
N TYR A 96 -5.83 12.50 4.04
CA TYR A 96 -5.01 12.07 2.92
C TYR A 96 -5.84 11.36 1.84
N LEU A 97 -6.67 10.39 2.23
CA LEU A 97 -7.55 9.68 1.30
C LEU A 97 -8.48 10.62 0.54
N SER A 98 -9.05 11.62 1.22
CA SER A 98 -9.89 12.64 0.59
C SER A 98 -9.11 13.47 -0.43
N ASN A 99 -7.91 13.95 -0.05
CA ASN A 99 -7.04 14.72 -0.93
C ASN A 99 -6.58 13.90 -2.14
N LEU A 100 -6.18 12.65 -1.95
CA LEU A 100 -5.77 11.74 -3.03
C LEU A 100 -6.94 11.46 -3.99
N THR A 101 -8.15 11.26 -3.47
CA THR A 101 -9.35 11.02 -4.29
C THR A 101 -9.68 12.23 -5.15
N ASN A 102 -9.65 13.44 -4.57
CA ASN A 102 -9.87 14.68 -5.31
C ASN A 102 -8.75 14.92 -6.34
N TYR A 103 -7.50 14.74 -5.95
CA TYR A 103 -6.36 14.84 -6.86
C TYR A 103 -6.51 13.93 -8.08
N ASN A 104 -6.84 12.65 -7.86
CA ASN A 104 -7.03 11.68 -8.93
C ASN A 104 -8.23 12.02 -9.84
N ARG A 105 -9.29 12.57 -9.30
CA ARG A 105 -10.43 13.06 -10.09
C ARG A 105 -10.02 14.24 -10.97
N ILE A 106 -9.33 15.23 -10.40
CA ILE A 106 -8.92 16.44 -11.09
C ILE A 106 -7.90 16.12 -12.19
N ILE A 107 -6.91 15.25 -11.92
CA ILE A 107 -5.93 14.88 -12.93
C ILE A 107 -6.54 14.16 -14.13
N ASN A 108 -7.55 13.30 -13.89
CA ASN A 108 -8.27 12.65 -14.98
C ASN A 108 -9.02 13.67 -15.85
N GLN A 109 -9.67 14.66 -15.24
CA GLN A 109 -10.36 15.74 -15.94
C GLN A 109 -9.39 16.64 -16.69
N ARG A 110 -8.26 17.04 -16.06
CA ARG A 110 -7.21 17.80 -16.72
C ARG A 110 -6.63 17.04 -17.93
N ASN A 111 -6.36 15.75 -17.79
CA ASN A 111 -5.85 14.93 -18.89
C ASN A 111 -6.87 14.76 -20.02
N ALA A 112 -8.17 14.71 -19.73
CA ALA A 112 -9.22 14.75 -20.74
C ALA A 112 -9.20 16.10 -21.48
N LEU A 113 -9.17 17.21 -20.74
CA LEU A 113 -9.07 18.54 -21.32
C LEU A 113 -7.83 18.72 -22.20
N LEU A 114 -6.66 18.25 -21.78
CA LEU A 114 -5.42 18.31 -22.57
C LEU A 114 -5.54 17.59 -23.93
N LYS A 115 -6.37 16.54 -24.02
CA LYS A 115 -6.69 15.86 -25.29
C LYS A 115 -7.64 16.68 -26.14
N ASP A 116 -8.63 17.32 -25.51
CA ASP A 116 -9.65 18.09 -26.22
C ASP A 116 -9.12 19.44 -26.76
N ILE A 117 -8.19 20.09 -26.05
CA ILE A 117 -7.53 21.34 -26.48
C ILE A 117 -6.85 21.17 -27.86
N TYR A 118 -6.37 19.97 -28.19
CA TYR A 118 -5.78 19.71 -29.50
C TYR A 118 -6.75 20.04 -30.66
N ASN A 119 -8.06 19.80 -30.44
CA ASN A 119 -9.11 20.09 -31.43
C ASN A 119 -9.82 21.45 -31.18
N HIS A 120 -9.73 21.98 -29.95
CA HIS A 120 -10.46 23.16 -29.50
C HIS A 120 -9.57 24.10 -28.69
N GLN A 121 -8.73 24.89 -29.36
CA GLN A 121 -7.71 25.75 -28.72
C GLN A 121 -8.29 26.78 -27.70
N ASN A 122 -9.53 27.21 -27.89
CA ASN A 122 -10.22 28.10 -26.97
C ASN A 122 -10.39 27.53 -25.56
N LEU A 123 -10.28 26.21 -25.38
CA LEU A 123 -10.34 25.58 -24.08
C LEU A 123 -9.05 25.73 -23.24
N ALA A 124 -7.95 26.22 -23.86
CA ALA A 124 -6.66 26.35 -23.17
C ALA A 124 -6.71 27.30 -21.95
N GLU A 125 -7.58 28.32 -21.99
CA GLU A 125 -7.77 29.26 -20.88
C GLU A 125 -8.36 28.59 -19.63
N THR A 126 -9.09 27.48 -19.80
CA THR A 126 -9.66 26.75 -18.67
C THR A 126 -8.65 25.91 -17.90
N LEU A 127 -7.44 25.68 -18.46
CA LEU A 127 -6.37 24.92 -17.79
C LEU A 127 -5.96 25.55 -16.46
N ASP A 128 -6.00 26.86 -16.33
CA ASP A 128 -5.57 27.55 -15.10
C ASP A 128 -6.40 27.13 -13.90
N ILE A 129 -7.71 26.91 -14.09
CA ILE A 129 -8.61 26.46 -13.03
C ILE A 129 -8.24 25.04 -12.59
N TRP A 130 -7.95 24.15 -13.54
CA TRP A 130 -7.56 22.79 -13.26
C TRP A 130 -6.16 22.72 -12.63
N ASP A 131 -5.23 23.55 -13.08
CA ASP A 131 -3.88 23.66 -12.54
C ASP A 131 -3.92 24.11 -11.08
N MET A 132 -4.73 25.13 -10.75
CA MET A 132 -4.91 25.62 -9.39
C MET A 132 -5.47 24.53 -8.45
N GLN A 133 -6.55 23.84 -8.86
CA GLN A 133 -7.13 22.78 -8.06
C GLN A 133 -6.18 21.58 -7.92
N LEU A 134 -5.47 21.22 -9.00
CA LEU A 134 -4.50 20.13 -8.98
C LEU A 134 -3.32 20.45 -8.07
N ALA A 135 -2.86 21.70 -8.06
CA ALA A 135 -1.81 22.18 -7.17
C ALA A 135 -2.26 22.12 -5.71
N GLU A 136 -3.47 22.56 -5.40
CA GLU A 136 -4.01 22.55 -4.03
C GLU A 136 -4.01 21.14 -3.43
N TYR A 137 -4.70 20.19 -4.08
CA TYR A 137 -4.80 18.83 -3.54
C TYR A 137 -3.48 18.07 -3.69
N GLY A 138 -2.75 18.31 -4.77
CA GLY A 138 -1.47 17.65 -5.03
C GLY A 138 -0.40 18.03 -4.01
N THR A 139 -0.32 19.29 -3.59
CA THR A 139 0.61 19.74 -2.56
C THR A 139 0.34 19.03 -1.22
N ARG A 140 -0.92 18.93 -0.80
CA ARG A 140 -1.30 18.21 0.42
C ARG A 140 -0.91 16.73 0.36
N VAL A 141 -1.07 16.09 -0.81
CA VAL A 141 -0.63 14.70 -1.02
C VAL A 141 0.89 14.58 -0.93
N LEU A 142 1.64 15.49 -1.57
CA LEU A 142 3.11 15.53 -1.53
C LEU A 142 3.63 15.68 -0.10
N GLU A 143 3.16 16.69 0.62
CA GLU A 143 3.57 16.99 2.01
C GLU A 143 3.32 15.78 2.92
N ARG A 144 2.16 15.17 2.80
CA ARG A 144 1.83 14.01 3.64
C ARG A 144 2.66 12.78 3.32
N ARG A 145 2.99 12.54 2.05
CA ARG A 145 3.91 11.46 1.64
C ARG A 145 5.35 11.72 2.14
N GLN A 146 5.84 12.96 2.08
CA GLN A 146 7.15 13.32 2.63
C GLN A 146 7.22 13.06 4.13
N GLN A 147 6.21 13.49 4.89
CA GLN A 147 6.11 13.21 6.32
C GLN A 147 6.08 11.71 6.61
N PHE A 148 5.39 10.92 5.80
CA PHE A 148 5.38 9.46 5.94
C PHE A 148 6.77 8.86 5.74
N ILE A 149 7.49 9.29 4.72
CA ILE A 149 8.86 8.83 4.46
C ILE A 149 9.81 9.21 5.62
N GLU A 150 9.68 10.41 6.19
CA GLU A 150 10.44 10.83 7.36
C GLU A 150 10.15 9.94 8.58
N GLN A 151 8.88 9.62 8.82
CA GLN A 151 8.46 8.71 9.89
C GLN A 151 9.03 7.30 9.68
N VAL A 152 8.94 6.77 8.45
CA VAL A 152 9.53 5.46 8.11
C VAL A 152 11.04 5.47 8.31
N ASN A 153 11.75 6.55 7.94
CA ASN A 153 13.19 6.68 8.13
C ASN A 153 13.62 6.61 9.59
N GLY A 154 12.81 7.11 10.51
CA GLY A 154 13.07 6.98 11.95
C GLY A 154 13.08 5.53 12.46
N ILE A 155 12.56 4.59 11.68
CA ILE A 155 12.38 3.19 12.08
C ILE A 155 13.21 2.24 11.21
N ILE A 156 13.15 2.40 9.90
CA ILE A 156 13.66 1.42 8.93
C ILE A 156 15.19 1.22 9.01
N SER A 157 15.93 2.27 9.31
CA SER A 157 17.38 2.21 9.37
C SER A 157 17.87 1.21 10.43
N ASP A 158 17.26 1.21 11.61
CA ASP A 158 17.62 0.29 12.69
C ASP A 158 17.13 -1.12 12.44
N ILE A 159 15.95 -1.30 11.87
CA ILE A 159 15.44 -2.61 11.44
C ILE A 159 16.40 -3.23 10.41
N HIS A 160 16.78 -2.48 9.39
CA HIS A 160 17.67 -2.96 8.34
C HIS A 160 19.07 -3.29 8.89
N TYR A 161 19.60 -2.48 9.78
CA TYR A 161 20.86 -2.72 10.44
C TYR A 161 20.86 -4.06 11.20
N ARG A 162 19.79 -4.35 11.94
CA ARG A 162 19.64 -5.65 12.65
C ARG A 162 19.51 -6.81 11.67
N LEU A 163 18.67 -6.68 10.63
CA LEU A 163 18.47 -7.71 9.60
C LEU A 163 19.75 -8.06 8.83
N THR A 164 20.66 -7.09 8.68
CA THR A 164 21.93 -7.29 7.99
C THR A 164 23.09 -7.71 8.92
N GLY A 165 22.79 -7.99 10.19
CA GLY A 165 23.80 -8.34 11.19
C GLY A 165 24.79 -7.20 11.47
N GLY A 166 24.30 -5.96 11.47
CA GLY A 166 25.08 -4.78 11.78
C GLY A 166 25.93 -4.23 10.62
N LYS A 167 25.65 -4.64 9.38
CA LYS A 167 26.51 -4.30 8.22
C LYS A 167 26.03 -3.10 7.43
N GLU A 168 24.72 -2.94 7.26
CA GLU A 168 24.15 -1.96 6.35
C GLU A 168 23.05 -1.15 7.03
N ARG A 169 22.99 0.14 6.69
CA ARG A 169 21.87 1.02 7.03
C ARG A 169 21.24 1.53 5.76
N ILE A 170 19.93 1.73 5.78
CA ILE A 170 19.21 2.32 4.65
C ILE A 170 18.42 3.54 5.08
N CYS A 171 18.19 4.43 4.12
CA CYS A 171 17.22 5.51 4.23
C CYS A 171 16.39 5.60 2.94
N LEU A 172 15.19 6.13 3.08
CA LEU A 172 14.29 6.44 1.97
C LEU A 172 14.40 7.93 1.64
N SER A 173 14.36 8.24 0.35
CA SER A 173 14.27 9.62 -0.14
C SER A 173 13.07 9.73 -1.06
N TYR A 174 12.25 10.76 -0.85
CA TYR A 174 11.12 11.04 -1.71
C TYR A 174 11.56 11.84 -2.92
N GLU A 175 11.40 11.26 -4.11
CA GLU A 175 11.80 11.87 -5.38
C GLU A 175 10.60 12.58 -6.01
N SER A 176 10.42 13.86 -5.68
CA SER A 176 9.39 14.69 -6.29
C SER A 176 9.82 15.18 -7.68
N GLY A 177 8.94 15.02 -8.66
CA GLY A 177 9.14 15.55 -10.02
C GLY A 177 9.06 17.08 -10.13
N THR A 178 8.82 17.80 -9.04
CA THR A 178 8.71 19.28 -9.05
C THR A 178 10.06 19.99 -9.17
N GLY A 179 11.17 19.28 -8.90
CA GLY A 179 12.51 19.85 -8.94
C GLY A 179 12.73 20.98 -7.92
N GLY A 180 12.17 20.82 -6.71
CA GLY A 180 12.30 21.79 -5.61
C GLY A 180 11.40 23.02 -5.70
N ARG A 181 10.49 23.07 -6.68
CA ARG A 181 9.49 24.14 -6.85
C ARG A 181 8.17 23.78 -6.20
N SER A 182 7.28 24.77 -6.06
CA SER A 182 5.88 24.48 -5.78
C SER A 182 5.25 23.68 -6.91
N LEU A 183 4.22 22.88 -6.60
CA LEU A 183 3.53 22.11 -7.65
C LEU A 183 2.86 23.03 -8.69
N GLU A 184 2.35 24.19 -8.26
CA GLU A 184 1.77 25.18 -9.16
C GLU A 184 2.79 25.69 -10.18
N GLU A 185 3.98 26.11 -9.73
CA GLU A 185 5.08 26.54 -10.61
C GLU A 185 5.53 25.44 -11.56
N ALA A 186 5.60 24.20 -11.05
CA ALA A 186 5.99 23.05 -11.85
C ALA A 186 4.95 22.73 -12.95
N LEU A 187 3.64 22.85 -12.66
CA LEU A 187 2.55 22.70 -13.63
C LEU A 187 2.63 23.77 -14.72
N LYS A 188 2.78 25.04 -14.33
CA LYS A 188 2.92 26.16 -15.28
C LYS A 188 4.10 25.95 -16.22
N ARG A 189 5.26 25.58 -15.68
CA ARG A 189 6.48 25.35 -16.46
C ARG A 189 6.36 24.18 -17.45
N ASN A 190 5.62 23.14 -17.08
CA ASN A 190 5.45 21.95 -17.90
C ASN A 190 4.25 22.03 -18.86
N ARG A 191 3.50 23.13 -18.90
CA ARG A 191 2.25 23.28 -19.69
C ARG A 191 2.44 22.92 -21.16
N ASP A 192 3.46 23.45 -21.83
CA ASP A 192 3.73 23.17 -23.25
C ASP A 192 4.07 21.70 -23.50
N ARG A 193 4.75 21.07 -22.54
CA ARG A 193 5.03 19.63 -22.58
C ARG A 193 3.74 18.84 -22.43
N ASP A 194 2.92 19.20 -21.43
CA ASP A 194 1.64 18.53 -21.15
C ASP A 194 0.68 18.62 -22.34
N LEU A 195 0.62 19.77 -23.00
CA LEU A 195 -0.17 19.97 -24.23
C LEU A 195 0.30 19.04 -25.35
N ARG A 196 1.62 18.95 -25.59
CA ARG A 196 2.17 18.05 -26.61
C ARG A 196 1.93 16.58 -26.30
N MET A 197 2.12 16.18 -25.02
CA MET A 197 2.00 14.80 -24.56
C MET A 197 0.54 14.42 -24.26
N LYS A 198 -0.39 15.37 -24.26
CA LYS A 198 -1.82 15.21 -23.91
C LYS A 198 -2.01 14.55 -22.54
N SER A 199 -1.09 14.83 -21.61
CA SER A 199 -1.07 14.24 -20.28
C SER A 199 -0.25 15.08 -19.31
N THR A 200 -0.64 15.09 -18.03
CA THR A 200 0.08 15.78 -16.96
C THR A 200 1.39 15.06 -16.66
N SER A 201 2.51 15.78 -16.71
CA SER A 201 3.86 15.23 -16.62
C SER A 201 4.51 15.39 -15.23
N VAL A 202 3.90 16.16 -14.33
CA VAL A 202 4.46 16.46 -12.99
C VAL A 202 3.38 16.35 -11.90
N GLY A 203 3.79 15.94 -10.72
CA GLY A 203 2.94 15.83 -9.53
C GLY A 203 2.95 14.43 -8.90
N PRO A 204 2.23 14.21 -7.79
CA PRO A 204 2.25 12.99 -6.97
C PRO A 204 2.12 11.67 -7.75
N HIS A 205 1.40 11.67 -8.88
CA HIS A 205 1.22 10.51 -9.76
C HIS A 205 2.47 10.14 -10.57
N ARG A 206 3.52 10.98 -10.56
CA ARG A 206 4.80 10.78 -11.26
C ARG A 206 5.98 10.56 -10.32
N ASP A 207 5.81 10.85 -9.04
CA ASP A 207 6.88 10.77 -8.05
C ASP A 207 7.31 9.33 -7.76
N ASP A 208 8.47 9.20 -7.12
CA ASP A 208 9.04 7.92 -6.73
C ASP A 208 9.65 7.98 -5.32
N ILE A 209 10.07 6.82 -4.82
CA ILE A 209 10.82 6.66 -3.58
C ILE A 209 12.14 5.99 -3.93
N CYS A 210 13.25 6.60 -3.51
CA CYS A 210 14.57 6.03 -3.57
C CYS A 210 14.92 5.31 -2.27
N PHE A 211 15.66 4.21 -2.36
CA PHE A 211 16.19 3.46 -1.23
C PHE A 211 17.71 3.52 -1.29
N LEU A 212 18.32 4.19 -0.32
CA LEU A 212 19.74 4.49 -0.30
C LEU A 212 20.45 3.71 0.82
N SER A 213 21.55 3.05 0.49
CA SER A 213 22.54 2.55 1.44
C SER A 213 23.83 3.34 1.23
N GLY A 214 24.09 4.33 2.11
CA GLY A 214 25.04 5.38 1.80
C GLY A 214 24.64 6.12 0.53
N GLU A 215 25.52 6.16 -0.47
CA GLU A 215 25.24 6.77 -1.78
C GLU A 215 24.63 5.79 -2.81
N LEU A 216 24.54 4.49 -2.45
CA LEU A 216 24.10 3.46 -3.37
C LEU A 216 22.56 3.40 -3.46
N ASP A 217 22.01 3.63 -4.65
CA ASP A 217 20.58 3.39 -4.94
C ASP A 217 20.33 1.87 -5.07
N ILE A 218 19.70 1.28 -4.05
CA ILE A 218 19.40 -0.14 -3.99
C ILE A 218 18.49 -0.62 -5.13
N ARG A 219 17.61 0.25 -5.64
CA ARG A 219 16.71 -0.09 -6.76
C ARG A 219 17.51 -0.47 -8.02
N LYS A 220 18.64 0.21 -8.25
CA LYS A 220 19.45 0.11 -9.48
C LYS A 220 20.67 -0.80 -9.30
N PHE A 221 21.32 -0.71 -8.17
CA PHE A 221 22.65 -1.30 -7.95
C PHE A 221 22.69 -2.35 -6.84
N GLY A 222 21.61 -2.47 -6.06
CA GLY A 222 21.53 -3.47 -5.01
C GLY A 222 21.47 -4.89 -5.59
N SER A 223 22.15 -5.83 -4.95
CA SER A 223 22.00 -7.26 -5.22
C SER A 223 20.55 -7.71 -4.92
N GLN A 224 20.13 -8.85 -5.46
CA GLN A 224 18.80 -9.40 -5.16
C GLN A 224 18.59 -9.61 -3.65
N GLY A 225 19.65 -10.07 -2.94
CA GLY A 225 19.59 -10.23 -1.49
C GLY A 225 19.39 -8.90 -0.75
N GLN A 226 20.08 -7.82 -1.17
CA GLN A 226 19.89 -6.48 -0.61
C GLN A 226 18.51 -5.95 -0.91
N GLN A 227 18.00 -6.10 -2.13
CA GLN A 227 16.65 -5.67 -2.50
C GLN A 227 15.57 -6.38 -1.66
N ARG A 228 15.68 -7.72 -1.49
CA ARG A 228 14.76 -8.50 -0.64
C ARG A 228 14.85 -8.09 0.83
N THR A 229 16.06 -7.87 1.35
CA THR A 229 16.24 -7.40 2.74
C THR A 229 15.65 -6.00 2.93
N THR A 230 15.84 -5.11 1.96
CA THR A 230 15.25 -3.76 1.98
C THR A 230 13.72 -3.81 1.97
N ALA A 231 13.13 -4.66 1.13
CA ALA A 231 11.67 -4.85 1.10
C ALA A 231 11.14 -5.39 2.43
N LEU A 232 11.80 -6.39 3.02
CA LEU A 232 11.44 -6.90 4.35
C LEU A 232 11.57 -5.82 5.42
N SER A 233 12.64 -5.01 5.38
CA SER A 233 12.83 -3.89 6.31
C SER A 233 11.71 -2.86 6.19
N LEU A 234 11.25 -2.58 4.96
CA LEU A 234 10.15 -1.66 4.70
C LEU A 234 8.84 -2.19 5.30
N LYS A 235 8.54 -3.48 5.11
CA LYS A 235 7.32 -4.10 5.67
C LYS A 235 7.33 -4.15 7.20
N LEU A 236 8.47 -4.42 7.80
CA LEU A 236 8.62 -4.38 9.26
C LEU A 236 8.51 -2.94 9.81
N ALA A 237 9.08 -1.96 9.10
CA ALA A 237 8.94 -0.55 9.47
C ALA A 237 7.49 -0.06 9.33
N GLU A 238 6.77 -0.53 8.32
CA GLU A 238 5.33 -0.28 8.15
C GLU A 238 4.53 -0.79 9.36
N ILE A 239 4.74 -2.05 9.77
CA ILE A 239 4.06 -2.63 10.95
C ILE A 239 4.30 -1.77 12.19
N GLU A 240 5.55 -1.40 12.44
CA GLU A 240 5.93 -0.59 13.61
C GLU A 240 5.34 0.81 13.53
N LEU A 241 5.36 1.46 12.36
CA LEU A 241 4.75 2.77 12.15
C LEU A 241 3.23 2.73 12.34
N VAL A 242 2.56 1.71 11.81
CA VAL A 242 1.12 1.52 12.02
C VAL A 242 0.81 1.40 13.51
N LYS A 243 1.53 0.57 14.25
CA LYS A 243 1.37 0.44 15.73
C LYS A 243 1.49 1.79 16.43
N GLN A 244 2.50 2.58 16.10
CA GLN A 244 2.71 3.91 16.69
C GLN A 244 1.57 4.88 16.36
N MET A 245 1.06 4.85 15.13
CA MET A 245 0.01 5.78 14.67
C MET A 245 -1.37 5.44 15.22
N ILE A 246 -1.76 4.16 15.24
CA ILE A 246 -3.08 3.73 15.71
C ILE A 246 -3.13 3.53 17.23
N LYS A 247 -1.97 3.48 17.89
CA LYS A 247 -1.80 3.12 19.31
C LYS A 247 -2.52 1.81 19.66
N ASP A 248 -2.36 0.82 18.76
CA ASP A 248 -2.95 -0.50 18.78
C ASP A 248 -2.14 -1.43 17.87
N THR A 249 -2.47 -2.72 17.81
CA THR A 249 -1.82 -3.64 16.87
C THR A 249 -2.65 -3.82 15.60
N PRO A 250 -2.04 -3.81 14.39
CA PRO A 250 -2.74 -4.22 13.18
C PRO A 250 -3.00 -5.73 13.18
N VAL A 251 -3.85 -6.21 12.28
CA VAL A 251 -3.91 -7.63 11.90
C VAL A 251 -2.93 -7.85 10.74
N LEU A 252 -2.02 -8.79 10.92
CA LEU A 252 -1.01 -9.12 9.91
C LEU A 252 -1.46 -10.33 9.10
N LEU A 253 -1.38 -10.20 7.77
CA LEU A 253 -1.67 -11.27 6.83
C LEU A 253 -0.37 -11.62 6.08
N LEU A 254 0.19 -12.80 6.34
CA LEU A 254 1.39 -13.32 5.67
C LEU A 254 0.99 -14.38 4.66
N ASP A 255 1.06 -14.05 3.37
CA ASP A 255 0.68 -14.97 2.29
C ASP A 255 1.93 -15.59 1.65
N ASP A 256 2.30 -16.79 2.09
CA ASP A 256 3.43 -17.62 1.61
C ASP A 256 4.81 -16.91 1.60
N VAL A 257 4.96 -15.83 2.36
CA VAL A 257 6.19 -15.02 2.33
C VAL A 257 7.37 -15.71 2.99
N LEU A 258 7.11 -16.61 3.95
CA LEU A 258 8.16 -17.30 4.70
C LEU A 258 8.98 -18.24 3.84
N SER A 259 8.39 -18.83 2.81
CA SER A 259 9.08 -19.69 1.83
C SER A 259 10.17 -18.94 1.04
N GLU A 260 10.03 -17.62 0.90
CA GLU A 260 10.96 -16.75 0.17
C GLU A 260 12.12 -16.21 1.04
N LEU A 261 12.10 -16.47 2.34
CA LEU A 261 13.08 -15.95 3.29
C LEU A 261 14.02 -17.05 3.79
N ASP A 262 15.29 -16.72 3.98
CA ASP A 262 16.22 -17.59 4.71
C ASP A 262 15.86 -17.64 6.21
N LYS A 263 16.41 -18.65 6.91
CA LYS A 263 16.10 -18.89 8.32
C LYS A 263 16.36 -17.70 9.24
N SER A 264 17.38 -16.90 8.97
CA SER A 264 17.70 -15.73 9.80
C SER A 264 16.62 -14.66 9.68
N ARG A 265 16.18 -14.38 8.44
CA ARG A 265 15.10 -13.41 8.15
C ARG A 265 13.74 -13.92 8.60
N GLN A 266 13.46 -15.23 8.45
CA GLN A 266 12.25 -15.86 9.00
C GLN A 266 12.18 -15.65 10.52
N ASN A 267 13.24 -15.98 11.24
CA ASN A 267 13.30 -15.84 12.70
C ASN A 267 13.10 -14.36 13.11
N TYR A 268 13.78 -13.43 12.43
CA TYR A 268 13.63 -12.01 12.74
C TYR A 268 12.20 -11.51 12.50
N LEU A 269 11.57 -11.91 11.41
CA LEU A 269 10.17 -11.58 11.12
C LEU A 269 9.26 -12.13 12.23
N LEU A 270 9.37 -13.42 12.55
CA LEU A 270 8.55 -14.08 13.57
C LEU A 270 8.74 -13.47 14.95
N ASP A 271 9.98 -13.17 15.33
CA ASP A 271 10.29 -12.48 16.61
C ASP A 271 9.70 -11.06 16.66
N SER A 272 9.57 -10.38 15.51
CA SER A 272 9.04 -9.01 15.42
C SER A 272 7.51 -8.93 15.50
N ILE A 273 6.80 -10.04 15.30
CA ILE A 273 5.34 -10.07 15.18
C ILE A 273 4.64 -10.88 16.30
N HIS A 274 5.38 -11.32 17.33
CA HIS A 274 4.88 -12.24 18.37
C HIS A 274 3.64 -11.71 19.11
N ASP A 275 3.48 -10.39 19.24
CA ASP A 275 2.35 -9.75 19.91
C ASP A 275 1.24 -9.30 18.95
N ILE A 276 1.29 -9.74 17.68
CA ILE A 276 0.36 -9.29 16.65
C ILE A 276 -0.54 -10.45 16.23
N GLN A 277 -1.85 -10.22 16.15
CA GLN A 277 -2.75 -11.20 15.55
C GLN A 277 -2.36 -11.40 14.08
N THR A 278 -1.88 -12.63 13.79
CA THR A 278 -1.30 -12.95 12.49
C THR A 278 -2.00 -14.15 11.87
N VAL A 279 -2.38 -14.02 10.60
CA VAL A 279 -2.84 -15.13 9.75
C VAL A 279 -1.72 -15.43 8.74
N VAL A 280 -1.27 -16.68 8.72
CA VAL A 280 -0.18 -17.13 7.86
C VAL A 280 -0.69 -18.20 6.92
N THR A 281 -0.48 -18.06 5.62
CA THR A 281 -0.65 -19.13 4.67
C THR A 281 0.72 -19.74 4.32
N CYS A 282 0.80 -21.06 4.20
CA CYS A 282 2.02 -21.78 3.83
C CYS A 282 1.69 -23.15 3.27
N THR A 283 2.62 -23.73 2.52
CA THR A 283 2.49 -25.08 1.95
C THR A 283 2.96 -26.22 2.88
N GLY A 284 3.53 -25.89 4.04
CA GLY A 284 4.00 -26.86 5.03
C GLY A 284 4.29 -26.23 6.37
N LEU A 285 4.11 -27.00 7.45
CA LEU A 285 4.33 -26.55 8.82
C LEU A 285 5.78 -26.68 9.30
N ASP A 286 6.65 -27.37 8.56
CA ASP A 286 8.02 -27.68 8.99
C ASP A 286 8.87 -26.43 9.30
N ALA A 287 8.56 -25.31 8.62
CA ALA A 287 9.22 -24.04 8.89
C ALA A 287 8.83 -23.43 10.25
N PHE A 288 7.67 -23.80 10.81
CA PHE A 288 7.12 -23.24 12.06
C PHE A 288 7.41 -24.11 13.26
N VAL A 289 7.65 -25.42 13.08
CA VAL A 289 7.82 -26.40 14.16
C VAL A 289 9.11 -26.16 14.96
N ASN A 290 10.04 -25.38 14.44
CA ASN A 290 11.32 -25.11 15.09
C ASN A 290 11.32 -23.88 16.01
N HIS A 291 10.40 -23.78 16.98
CA HIS A 291 10.77 -23.33 18.32
C HIS A 291 10.42 -21.93 18.84
N ARG A 292 9.77 -21.01 18.13
CA ARG A 292 9.55 -19.66 18.73
C ARG A 292 8.15 -19.06 18.59
N PHE A 293 7.30 -19.68 17.82
CA PHE A 293 5.97 -19.15 17.54
C PHE A 293 4.91 -20.07 18.15
N SER A 294 4.08 -19.56 19.06
CA SER A 294 2.91 -20.30 19.54
C SER A 294 1.80 -20.22 18.50
N ILE A 295 1.55 -21.32 17.81
CA ILE A 295 0.43 -21.41 16.88
C ILE A 295 -0.84 -21.67 17.69
N ASN A 296 -1.83 -20.79 17.61
CA ASN A 296 -3.08 -20.92 18.32
C ASN A 296 -4.06 -21.85 17.59
N LYS A 297 -4.11 -21.75 16.24
CA LYS A 297 -5.01 -22.54 15.40
C LYS A 297 -4.35 -22.89 14.08
N VAL A 298 -4.62 -24.09 13.56
CA VAL A 298 -4.17 -24.56 12.25
C VAL A 298 -5.38 -25.04 11.45
N PHE A 299 -5.55 -24.47 10.27
CA PHE A 299 -6.57 -24.86 9.32
C PHE A 299 -5.92 -25.57 8.14
N HIS A 300 -6.31 -26.81 7.89
CA HIS A 300 -5.90 -27.56 6.72
C HIS A 300 -6.93 -27.35 5.60
N ILE A 301 -6.48 -26.77 4.48
CA ILE A 301 -7.33 -26.51 3.33
C ILE A 301 -7.08 -27.58 2.28
N GLN A 302 -8.14 -28.27 1.87
CA GLN A 302 -8.12 -29.26 0.81
C GLN A 302 -9.32 -29.04 -0.11
N ASP A 303 -9.07 -28.99 -1.42
CA ASP A 303 -10.12 -28.80 -2.44
C ASP A 303 -11.04 -27.59 -2.17
N GLY A 304 -10.45 -26.49 -1.66
CA GLY A 304 -11.16 -25.26 -1.33
C GLY A 304 -12.05 -25.33 -0.09
N THR A 305 -11.91 -26.36 0.73
CA THR A 305 -12.63 -26.53 2.00
C THR A 305 -11.69 -26.70 3.19
N VAL A 306 -12.16 -26.35 4.38
CA VAL A 306 -11.42 -26.63 5.62
C VAL A 306 -11.58 -28.12 5.92
N ALA A 307 -10.50 -28.90 5.73
CA ALA A 307 -10.50 -30.35 5.95
C ALA A 307 -10.33 -30.71 7.43
N LYS A 308 -9.57 -29.89 8.19
CA LYS A 308 -9.28 -30.13 9.61
C LYS A 308 -8.93 -28.81 10.31
N GLU A 309 -9.39 -28.65 11.55
CA GLU A 309 -8.97 -27.60 12.48
C GLU A 309 -8.24 -28.24 13.66
N ASN A 310 -7.05 -27.75 14.01
CA ASN A 310 -6.25 -28.22 15.15
C ASN A 310 -5.86 -27.03 16.03
#